data_48e2cfa7ac1c2c333caae3a308922bf5
#
_entry.id   48e2cfa7ac1c2c333caae3a308922bf5
#
_cell.length_a   1.000
_cell.length_b   1.000
_cell.length_c   1.000
_cell.angle_alpha   90.00
_cell.angle_beta   90.00
_cell.angle_gamma   90.00
#
_symmetry.space_group_name_H-M   'P 1'
#
loop_
_entity.id
_entity.type
_entity.pdbx_description
1 polymer ?
#
loop_
_entity_poly.entity_id
_entity_poly.type
_entity_poly.pdbx_seq_one_letter_code
_entity_poly.pdbx_strand_id
1 'polypeptide(L)'
;EHMASDLVATQTEIARLRSAGTGAEFRAPAGASKEIVAANEALLESQKHEQEARIAALDSEIRRKASEQAASRAAIVKLEKILVYSRERLQVRREYYEQGFFPRLQLLDIEEQVIAQEQELAAERHREQEAIDAQKSLQKQRAQADAEYRKTVFGQLADSEKRASGVEQDLIKAEQREKAQRLVSPIDGTVQQLAVHTVGGVVSSAQPLMAIVPDDDVLEVEARLLNSDVGFVKAGQRVEVKLDAFPFTKYGTLPGVLQSVSADSVQDEKLGLVYPIRVKLERNKADVDGQPITLAPGMATTVEIKTGSRRLIEFVLSPVMRLHQESMRER
;
A
#
# COMPACT_ATOMS: atom_id res chain seq x y z
N GLU A 1 21.09 -3.85 -3.58
CA GLU A 1 21.41 -5.05 -2.77
C GLU A 1 21.43 -4.74 -1.25
N HIS A 2 22.14 -3.69 -0.80
CA HIS A 2 22.23 -3.34 0.63
C HIS A 2 20.85 -3.05 1.25
N MET A 3 20.03 -2.21 0.61
CA MET A 3 18.67 -1.89 1.10
C MET A 3 17.75 -3.13 1.17
N ALA A 4 17.89 -4.06 0.24
CA ALA A 4 17.12 -5.31 0.28
C ALA A 4 17.52 -6.18 1.47
N SER A 5 18.83 -6.26 1.78
CA SER A 5 19.34 -6.96 2.96
C SER A 5 18.84 -6.32 4.26
N ASP A 6 18.85 -4.97 4.33
CA ASP A 6 18.37 -4.23 5.50
C ASP A 6 16.86 -4.43 5.72
N LEU A 7 16.09 -4.49 4.62
CA LEU A 7 14.65 -4.78 4.70
C LEU A 7 14.40 -6.17 5.27
N VAL A 8 15.11 -7.20 4.79
CA VAL A 8 14.98 -8.58 5.30
C VAL A 8 15.39 -8.67 6.77
N ALA A 9 16.45 -7.98 7.17
CA ALA A 9 16.87 -7.93 8.57
C ALA A 9 15.80 -7.31 9.47
N THR A 10 15.21 -6.18 9.05
CA THR A 10 14.14 -5.51 9.78
C THR A 10 12.85 -6.36 9.81
N GLN A 11 12.52 -7.05 8.73
CA GLN A 11 11.38 -7.98 8.70
C GLN A 11 11.60 -9.18 9.64
N THR A 12 12.84 -9.64 9.79
CA THR A 12 13.19 -10.70 10.76
C THR A 12 13.00 -10.23 12.19
N GLU A 13 13.40 -8.99 12.51
CA GLU A 13 13.13 -8.36 13.81
C GLU A 13 11.62 -8.24 14.08
N ILE A 14 10.83 -7.80 13.11
CA ILE A 14 9.36 -7.74 13.19
C ILE A 14 8.77 -9.11 13.49
N ALA A 15 9.21 -10.16 12.81
CA ALA A 15 8.75 -11.53 13.04
C ALA A 15 9.07 -12.00 14.48
N ARG A 16 10.25 -11.68 14.99
CA ARG A 16 10.65 -11.95 16.39
C ARG A 16 9.73 -11.21 17.38
N LEU A 17 9.52 -9.92 17.18
CA LEU A 17 8.71 -9.10 18.08
C LEU A 17 7.24 -9.53 18.06
N ARG A 18 6.68 -9.91 16.91
CA ARG A 18 5.35 -10.50 16.82
C ARG A 18 5.25 -11.80 17.60
N SER A 19 6.25 -12.68 17.48
CA SER A 19 6.33 -13.92 18.27
C SER A 19 6.39 -13.63 19.78
N ALA A 20 7.21 -12.67 20.19
CA ALA A 20 7.33 -12.25 21.59
C ALA A 20 6.00 -11.70 22.16
N GLY A 21 5.27 -10.88 21.38
CA GLY A 21 4.03 -10.24 21.82
C GLY A 21 2.80 -11.16 21.82
N THR A 22 2.72 -12.09 20.87
CA THR A 22 1.54 -12.96 20.67
C THR A 22 1.74 -14.37 21.19
N GLY A 23 2.97 -14.79 21.45
CA GLY A 23 3.33 -16.19 21.77
C GLY A 23 3.30 -17.14 20.57
N ALA A 24 3.12 -16.63 19.35
CA ALA A 24 3.16 -17.42 18.13
C ALA A 24 4.59 -17.94 17.85
N GLU A 25 4.68 -19.00 17.05
CA GLU A 25 5.98 -19.53 16.60
C GLU A 25 6.74 -18.48 15.77
N PHE A 26 8.03 -18.33 16.03
CA PHE A 26 8.91 -17.48 15.23
C PHE A 26 9.13 -18.09 13.84
N ARG A 27 8.82 -17.33 12.80
CA ARG A 27 9.07 -17.72 11.41
C ARG A 27 9.83 -16.61 10.71
N ALA A 28 11.07 -16.93 10.33
CA ALA A 28 11.90 -16.00 9.60
C ALA A 28 11.35 -15.75 8.18
N PRO A 29 11.46 -14.53 7.64
CA PRO A 29 11.08 -14.21 6.27
C PRO A 29 12.03 -14.91 5.28
N ALA A 30 11.54 -15.14 4.05
CA ALA A 30 12.36 -15.69 2.97
C ALA A 30 13.55 -14.76 2.66
N GLY A 31 14.73 -15.34 2.50
CA GLY A 31 15.96 -14.58 2.22
C GLY A 31 16.75 -14.12 3.44
N ALA A 32 16.28 -14.38 4.67
CA ALA A 32 17.03 -14.07 5.87
C ALA A 32 18.29 -14.96 5.99
N SER A 33 19.45 -14.35 6.33
CA SER A 33 20.67 -15.11 6.56
C SER A 33 20.53 -15.94 7.83
N LYS A 34 21.19 -17.11 7.85
CA LYS A 34 21.16 -18.01 9.01
C LYS A 34 21.66 -17.34 10.29
N GLU A 35 22.61 -16.43 10.16
CA GLU A 35 23.19 -15.70 11.29
C GLU A 35 22.17 -14.72 11.91
N ILE A 36 21.45 -13.97 11.08
CA ILE A 36 20.39 -13.04 11.54
C ILE A 36 19.25 -13.82 12.19
N VAL A 37 18.84 -14.96 11.62
CA VAL A 37 17.81 -15.82 12.18
C VAL A 37 18.23 -16.35 13.54
N ALA A 38 19.40 -16.95 13.65
CA ALA A 38 19.92 -17.50 14.91
C ALA A 38 20.07 -16.45 16.01
N ALA A 39 20.53 -15.24 15.66
CA ALA A 39 20.64 -14.13 16.62
C ALA A 39 19.25 -13.68 17.14
N ASN A 40 18.25 -13.61 16.26
CA ASN A 40 16.89 -13.24 16.66
C ASN A 40 16.19 -14.34 17.47
N GLU A 41 16.44 -15.62 17.16
CA GLU A 41 15.96 -16.76 17.97
C GLU A 41 16.54 -16.72 19.38
N ALA A 42 17.86 -16.57 19.51
CA ALA A 42 18.53 -16.48 20.80
C ALA A 42 18.03 -15.30 21.64
N LEU A 43 17.82 -14.14 20.99
CA LEU A 43 17.28 -12.96 21.68
C LEU A 43 15.82 -13.17 22.13
N LEU A 44 15.00 -13.80 21.29
CA LEU A 44 13.61 -14.13 21.63
C LEU A 44 13.56 -15.07 22.84
N GLU A 45 14.37 -16.11 22.84
CA GLU A 45 14.46 -17.08 23.94
C GLU A 45 14.91 -16.41 25.23
N SER A 46 15.96 -15.57 25.16
CA SER A 46 16.43 -14.81 26.31
C SER A 46 15.36 -13.88 26.89
N GLN A 47 14.63 -13.15 26.03
CA GLN A 47 13.55 -12.26 26.48
C GLN A 47 12.37 -13.02 27.10
N LYS A 48 12.00 -14.19 26.55
CA LYS A 48 10.97 -15.05 27.13
C LYS A 48 11.41 -15.57 28.50
N HIS A 49 12.62 -16.08 28.61
CA HIS A 49 13.15 -16.58 29.88
C HIS A 49 13.20 -15.49 30.96
N GLU A 50 13.64 -14.27 30.61
CA GLU A 50 13.63 -13.16 31.56
C GLU A 50 12.23 -12.86 32.07
N GLN A 51 11.24 -12.75 31.18
CA GLN A 51 9.87 -12.47 31.56
C GLN A 51 9.25 -13.61 32.37
N GLU A 52 9.47 -14.85 31.98
CA GLU A 52 9.02 -16.02 32.71
C GLU A 52 9.63 -16.09 34.12
N ALA A 53 10.91 -15.82 34.27
CA ALA A 53 11.59 -15.77 35.57
C ALA A 53 11.00 -14.65 36.46
N ARG A 54 10.73 -13.46 35.92
CA ARG A 54 10.10 -12.35 36.63
C ARG A 54 8.71 -12.73 37.13
N ILE A 55 7.88 -13.34 36.28
CA ILE A 55 6.53 -13.78 36.64
C ILE A 55 6.59 -14.91 37.66
N ALA A 56 7.48 -15.88 37.47
CA ALA A 56 7.64 -17.01 38.41
C ALA A 56 8.09 -16.56 39.82
N ALA A 57 8.93 -15.54 39.91
CA ALA A 57 9.32 -14.93 41.17
C ALA A 57 8.10 -14.33 41.90
N LEU A 58 7.29 -13.51 41.18
CA LEU A 58 6.07 -12.91 41.74
C LEU A 58 5.05 -14.00 42.12
N ASP A 59 4.84 -15.03 41.29
CA ASP A 59 3.96 -16.15 41.61
C ASP A 59 4.40 -16.94 42.85
N SER A 60 5.72 -17.02 43.07
CA SER A 60 6.27 -17.66 44.27
C SER A 60 6.00 -16.83 45.56
N GLU A 61 6.12 -15.49 45.44
CA GLU A 61 5.74 -14.60 46.53
C GLU A 61 4.24 -14.60 46.84
N ILE A 62 3.39 -14.65 45.82
CA ILE A 62 1.94 -14.79 45.96
C ILE A 62 1.61 -16.09 46.69
N ARG A 63 2.23 -17.20 46.30
CA ARG A 63 2.02 -18.49 47.01
C ARG A 63 2.50 -18.44 48.44
N ARG A 64 3.61 -17.76 48.75
CA ARG A 64 4.09 -17.58 50.11
C ARG A 64 3.06 -16.83 50.95
N LYS A 65 2.51 -15.70 50.44
CA LYS A 65 1.50 -14.92 51.13
C LYS A 65 0.18 -15.69 51.29
N ALA A 66 -0.20 -16.50 50.34
CA ALA A 66 -1.33 -17.41 50.46
C ALA A 66 -1.17 -18.47 51.59
N SER A 67 0.08 -18.97 51.76
CA SER A 67 0.41 -19.89 52.84
C SER A 67 0.37 -19.21 54.22
N GLU A 68 0.89 -17.97 54.33
CA GLU A 68 0.79 -17.13 55.52
C GLU A 68 -0.66 -16.87 55.89
N GLN A 69 -1.53 -16.51 54.94
CA GLN A 69 -2.97 -16.35 55.13
C GLN A 69 -3.62 -17.63 55.66
N ALA A 70 -3.31 -18.78 55.03
CA ALA A 70 -3.87 -20.05 55.44
C ALA A 70 -3.47 -20.45 56.89
N ALA A 71 -2.23 -20.11 57.31
CA ALA A 71 -1.76 -20.34 58.66
C ALA A 71 -2.48 -19.47 59.67
N SER A 72 -2.63 -18.15 59.42
CA SER A 72 -3.38 -17.25 60.29
C SER A 72 -4.86 -17.67 60.37
N ARG A 73 -5.47 -18.06 59.26
CA ARG A 73 -6.85 -18.56 59.26
C ARG A 73 -7.02 -19.81 60.08
N ALA A 74 -6.09 -20.75 60.06
CA ALA A 74 -6.10 -21.94 60.92
C ALA A 74 -5.96 -21.56 62.40
N ALA A 75 -5.13 -20.57 62.75
CA ALA A 75 -4.99 -20.04 64.10
C ALA A 75 -6.27 -19.36 64.57
N ILE A 76 -6.94 -18.57 63.72
CA ILE A 76 -8.23 -17.92 63.96
C ILE A 76 -9.29 -19.01 64.33
N VAL A 77 -9.43 -20.02 63.48
CA VAL A 77 -10.40 -21.12 63.73
C VAL A 77 -10.13 -21.82 65.04
N LYS A 78 -8.87 -22.07 65.40
CA LYS A 78 -8.45 -22.66 66.68
C LYS A 78 -8.85 -21.73 67.84
N LEU A 79 -8.50 -20.45 67.79
CA LEU A 79 -8.82 -19.50 68.84
C LEU A 79 -10.29 -19.27 69.01
N GLU A 80 -11.08 -19.19 67.96
CA GLU A 80 -12.54 -19.07 68.00
C GLU A 80 -13.17 -20.28 68.75
N LYS A 81 -12.69 -21.49 68.47
CA LYS A 81 -13.15 -22.68 69.21
C LYS A 81 -12.78 -22.66 70.68
N ILE A 82 -11.56 -22.26 71.01
CA ILE A 82 -11.09 -22.15 72.40
C ILE A 82 -11.90 -21.07 73.15
N LEU A 83 -12.10 -19.91 72.54
CA LEU A 83 -12.85 -18.81 73.12
C LEU A 83 -14.31 -19.18 73.52
N VAL A 84 -14.99 -20.05 72.74
CA VAL A 84 -16.33 -20.54 73.07
C VAL A 84 -16.26 -21.19 74.44
N TYR A 85 -15.35 -22.14 74.65
CA TYR A 85 -15.23 -22.83 75.95
C TYR A 85 -14.74 -21.97 77.09
N SER A 86 -13.80 -21.05 76.80
CA SER A 86 -13.24 -20.11 77.77
C SER A 86 -14.31 -19.12 78.26
N ARG A 87 -15.18 -18.63 77.41
CA ARG A 87 -16.26 -17.73 77.71
C ARG A 87 -17.37 -18.48 78.56
N GLU A 88 -17.71 -19.69 78.14
CA GLU A 88 -18.67 -20.55 78.94
C GLU A 88 -18.11 -20.77 80.32
N ARG A 89 -16.83 -21.15 80.43
CA ARG A 89 -16.16 -21.35 81.73
C ARG A 89 -16.17 -20.09 82.58
N LEU A 90 -15.89 -18.91 81.94
CA LEU A 90 -15.95 -17.65 82.64
C LEU A 90 -17.34 -17.32 83.16
N GLN A 91 -18.39 -17.55 82.36
CA GLN A 91 -19.75 -17.29 82.74
C GLN A 91 -20.18 -18.17 83.98
N VAL A 92 -19.91 -19.47 83.93
CA VAL A 92 -20.17 -20.36 85.01
C VAL A 92 -19.46 -19.93 86.29
N ARG A 93 -18.16 -19.51 86.20
CA ARG A 93 -17.39 -19.05 87.36
C ARG A 93 -17.86 -17.69 87.88
N ARG A 94 -18.38 -16.82 87.07
CA ARG A 94 -18.96 -15.54 87.44
C ARG A 94 -20.27 -15.76 88.25
N GLU A 95 -21.15 -16.74 87.85
CA GLU A 95 -22.36 -17.09 88.57
C GLU A 95 -22.02 -17.66 89.96
N TYR A 96 -21.01 -18.53 90.11
CA TYR A 96 -20.54 -19.05 91.36
C TYR A 96 -19.96 -17.97 92.28
N TYR A 97 -19.26 -17.00 91.72
CA TYR A 97 -18.74 -15.84 92.47
C TYR A 97 -19.90 -14.99 93.03
N GLU A 98 -20.89 -14.67 92.23
CA GLU A 98 -22.10 -13.94 92.68
C GLU A 98 -22.83 -14.63 93.82
N GLN A 99 -22.79 -15.93 93.85
CA GLN A 99 -23.33 -16.76 94.92
C GLN A 99 -22.44 -16.90 96.18
N GLY A 100 -21.24 -16.32 96.14
CA GLY A 100 -20.23 -16.33 97.20
C GLY A 100 -19.39 -17.59 97.29
N PHE A 101 -19.51 -18.53 96.31
CA PHE A 101 -18.81 -19.82 96.33
C PHE A 101 -17.47 -19.80 95.56
N PHE A 102 -17.06 -18.68 95.00
CA PHE A 102 -15.80 -18.62 94.17
C PHE A 102 -14.96 -17.41 94.55
N PRO A 103 -13.62 -17.57 94.71
CA PRO A 103 -12.71 -16.45 95.06
C PRO A 103 -12.59 -15.45 93.94
N ARG A 104 -12.60 -14.11 94.26
CA ARG A 104 -12.50 -13.02 93.30
C ARG A 104 -11.18 -13.06 92.55
N LEU A 105 -10.06 -13.38 93.17
CA LEU A 105 -8.76 -13.43 92.51
C LEU A 105 -8.74 -14.45 91.39
N GLN A 106 -9.28 -15.65 91.58
CA GLN A 106 -9.36 -16.68 90.56
C GLN A 106 -10.35 -16.33 89.40
N LEU A 107 -11.37 -15.51 89.67
CA LEU A 107 -12.26 -15.01 88.63
C LEU A 107 -11.51 -14.02 87.76
N LEU A 108 -10.71 -13.10 88.33
CA LEU A 108 -9.90 -12.15 87.59
C LEU A 108 -8.82 -12.82 86.70
N ASP A 109 -8.21 -13.94 87.19
CA ASP A 109 -7.26 -14.72 86.38
C ASP A 109 -7.94 -15.32 85.11
N ILE A 110 -9.23 -15.80 85.24
CA ILE A 110 -9.94 -16.32 84.09
C ILE A 110 -10.40 -15.19 83.16
N GLU A 111 -10.80 -14.03 83.67
CA GLU A 111 -11.15 -12.86 82.87
C GLU A 111 -9.94 -12.38 82.07
N GLU A 112 -8.77 -12.28 82.69
CA GLU A 112 -7.51 -11.92 82.04
C GLU A 112 -7.18 -12.91 80.92
N GLN A 113 -7.31 -14.23 81.18
CA GLN A 113 -7.09 -15.27 80.15
C GLN A 113 -8.02 -15.12 78.94
N VAL A 114 -9.31 -14.84 79.17
CA VAL A 114 -10.27 -14.61 78.08
C VAL A 114 -9.92 -13.37 77.26
N ILE A 115 -9.59 -12.26 77.94
CA ILE A 115 -9.16 -11.00 77.29
C ILE A 115 -7.87 -11.24 76.46
N ALA A 116 -6.90 -11.99 76.99
CA ALA A 116 -5.69 -12.32 76.26
C ALA A 116 -5.98 -13.11 74.95
N GLN A 117 -6.89 -14.11 75.04
CA GLN A 117 -7.29 -14.90 73.85
C GLN A 117 -8.07 -14.05 72.84
N GLU A 118 -8.90 -13.10 73.29
CA GLU A 118 -9.60 -12.19 72.40
C GLU A 118 -8.62 -11.24 71.65
N GLN A 119 -7.62 -10.75 72.35
CA GLN A 119 -6.58 -9.90 71.76
C GLN A 119 -5.72 -10.71 70.75
N GLU A 120 -5.40 -11.97 71.07
CA GLU A 120 -4.68 -12.88 70.16
C GLU A 120 -5.51 -13.16 68.91
N LEU A 121 -6.83 -13.40 69.07
CA LEU A 121 -7.73 -13.57 67.91
C LEU A 121 -7.78 -12.32 67.04
N ALA A 122 -7.87 -11.14 67.65
CA ALA A 122 -7.83 -9.88 66.91
C ALA A 122 -6.52 -9.69 66.17
N ALA A 123 -5.40 -10.01 66.79
CA ALA A 123 -4.06 -9.94 66.14
C ALA A 123 -3.97 -10.90 64.94
N GLU A 124 -4.46 -12.15 65.09
CA GLU A 124 -4.42 -13.10 63.95
C GLU A 124 -5.35 -12.68 62.79
N ARG A 125 -6.49 -12.07 63.09
CA ARG A 125 -7.37 -11.52 62.05
C ARG A 125 -6.70 -10.36 61.30
N HIS A 126 -5.95 -9.50 61.98
CA HIS A 126 -5.14 -8.45 61.35
C HIS A 126 -4.06 -9.05 60.44
N ARG A 127 -3.34 -10.08 60.90
CA ARG A 127 -2.32 -10.80 60.11
C ARG A 127 -2.92 -11.44 58.86
N GLU A 128 -4.11 -12.06 58.96
CA GLU A 128 -4.84 -12.62 57.82
C GLU A 128 -5.14 -11.51 56.81
N GLN A 129 -5.66 -10.37 57.27
CA GLN A 129 -5.98 -9.23 56.41
C GLN A 129 -4.73 -8.65 55.73
N GLU A 130 -3.63 -8.46 56.45
CA GLU A 130 -2.34 -8.05 55.91
C GLU A 130 -1.83 -9.00 54.84
N ALA A 131 -1.93 -10.30 55.04
CA ALA A 131 -1.55 -11.31 54.06
C ALA A 131 -2.41 -11.22 52.79
N ILE A 132 -3.73 -11.02 52.92
CA ILE A 132 -4.67 -10.81 51.80
C ILE A 132 -4.32 -9.58 51.01
N ASP A 133 -4.04 -8.48 51.68
CA ASP A 133 -3.75 -7.21 50.98
C ASP A 133 -2.37 -7.23 50.30
N ALA A 134 -1.38 -7.87 50.94
CA ALA A 134 -0.09 -8.14 50.33
C ALA A 134 -0.21 -9.03 49.09
N GLN A 135 -1.04 -10.08 49.15
CA GLN A 135 -1.30 -10.95 48.01
C GLN A 135 -1.96 -10.20 46.85
N LYS A 136 -2.95 -9.36 47.11
CA LYS A 136 -3.59 -8.50 46.09
C LYS A 136 -2.60 -7.53 45.46
N SER A 137 -1.72 -6.95 46.28
CA SER A 137 -0.65 -6.04 45.79
C SER A 137 0.29 -6.76 44.81
N LEU A 138 0.76 -7.96 45.18
CA LEU A 138 1.63 -8.78 44.34
C LEU A 138 0.94 -9.22 43.04
N GLN A 139 -0.37 -9.55 43.09
CA GLN A 139 -1.15 -9.85 41.89
C GLN A 139 -1.23 -8.67 40.93
N LYS A 140 -1.39 -7.44 41.47
CA LYS A 140 -1.34 -6.22 40.66
C LYS A 140 0.05 -6.00 40.04
N GLN A 141 1.11 -6.21 40.83
CA GLN A 141 2.49 -6.11 40.33
C GLN A 141 2.78 -7.13 39.22
N ARG A 142 2.26 -8.36 39.37
CA ARG A 142 2.35 -9.39 38.32
C ARG A 142 1.65 -8.97 37.03
N ALA A 143 0.41 -8.46 37.15
CA ALA A 143 -0.34 -7.95 35.99
C ALA A 143 0.35 -6.74 35.35
N GLN A 144 0.94 -5.85 36.16
CA GLN A 144 1.71 -4.71 35.66
C GLN A 144 2.96 -5.16 34.93
N ALA A 145 3.71 -6.14 35.44
CA ALA A 145 4.90 -6.68 34.80
C ALA A 145 4.59 -7.28 33.42
N ASP A 146 3.46 -7.99 33.28
CA ASP A 146 3.00 -8.51 31.98
C ASP A 146 2.59 -7.38 31.03
N ALA A 147 1.87 -6.38 31.51
CA ALA A 147 1.45 -5.24 30.73
C ALA A 147 2.65 -4.37 30.24
N GLU A 148 3.66 -4.18 31.11
CA GLU A 148 4.90 -3.46 30.78
C GLU A 148 5.69 -4.20 29.68
N TYR A 149 5.84 -5.51 29.80
CA TYR A 149 6.48 -6.34 28.80
C TYR A 149 5.79 -6.21 27.45
N ARG A 150 4.46 -6.42 27.42
CA ARG A 150 3.67 -6.27 26.19
C ARG A 150 3.80 -4.87 25.59
N LYS A 151 3.69 -3.82 26.42
CA LYS A 151 3.85 -2.43 25.95
C LYS A 151 5.21 -2.21 25.30
N THR A 152 6.27 -2.72 25.90
CA THR A 152 7.64 -2.60 25.37
C THR A 152 7.76 -3.34 24.02
N VAL A 153 7.30 -4.58 23.95
CA VAL A 153 7.36 -5.40 22.73
C VAL A 153 6.53 -4.77 21.61
N PHE A 154 5.30 -4.35 21.87
CA PHE A 154 4.46 -3.71 20.83
C PHE A 154 4.96 -2.33 20.43
N GLY A 155 5.58 -1.58 21.34
CA GLY A 155 6.24 -0.32 21.02
C GLY A 155 7.42 -0.55 20.06
N GLN A 156 8.30 -1.49 20.37
CA GLN A 156 9.40 -1.86 19.48
C GLN A 156 8.90 -2.41 18.13
N LEU A 157 7.81 -3.18 18.14
CA LEU A 157 7.19 -3.68 16.91
C LEU A 157 6.73 -2.53 16.01
N ALA A 158 6.01 -1.56 16.56
CA ALA A 158 5.53 -0.40 15.80
C ALA A 158 6.70 0.41 15.21
N ASP A 159 7.78 0.60 15.97
CA ASP A 159 8.97 1.29 15.50
C ASP A 159 9.69 0.51 14.38
N SER A 160 9.76 -0.81 14.49
CA SER A 160 10.39 -1.66 13.48
C SER A 160 9.53 -1.74 12.21
N GLU A 161 8.19 -1.79 12.32
CA GLU A 161 7.28 -1.72 11.18
C GLU A 161 7.40 -0.38 10.44
N LYS A 162 7.52 0.72 11.16
CA LYS A 162 7.75 2.05 10.57
C LYS A 162 9.11 2.10 9.84
N ARG A 163 10.17 1.55 10.43
CA ARG A 163 11.49 1.46 9.78
C ARG A 163 11.44 0.62 8.51
N ALA A 164 10.79 -0.56 8.57
CA ALA A 164 10.64 -1.43 7.40
C ALA A 164 9.91 -0.73 6.25
N SER A 165 8.81 -0.03 6.54
CA SER A 165 8.09 0.77 5.55
C SER A 165 8.96 1.88 4.93
N GLY A 166 9.80 2.54 5.73
CA GLY A 166 10.76 3.52 5.22
C GLY A 166 11.77 2.92 4.25
N VAL A 167 12.40 1.81 4.65
CA VAL A 167 13.39 1.10 3.81
C VAL A 167 12.74 0.58 2.52
N GLU A 168 11.51 0.06 2.59
CA GLU A 168 10.75 -0.41 1.43
C GLU A 168 10.48 0.72 0.43
N GLN A 169 10.05 1.88 0.91
CA GLN A 169 9.85 3.07 0.06
C GLN A 169 11.16 3.54 -0.61
N ASP A 170 12.25 3.49 0.12
CA ASP A 170 13.55 3.88 -0.42
C ASP A 170 14.09 2.85 -1.43
N LEU A 171 13.82 1.57 -1.22
CA LEU A 171 14.10 0.50 -2.18
C LEU A 171 13.33 0.72 -3.49
N ILE A 172 12.02 0.98 -3.40
CA ILE A 172 11.18 1.26 -4.57
C ILE A 172 11.72 2.48 -5.35
N LYS A 173 12.09 3.56 -4.64
CA LYS A 173 12.70 4.75 -5.29
C LYS A 173 14.03 4.42 -5.96
N ALA A 174 14.87 3.60 -5.32
CA ALA A 174 16.15 3.17 -5.88
C ALA A 174 15.97 2.33 -7.15
N GLU A 175 15.04 1.38 -7.14
CA GLU A 175 14.68 0.57 -8.30
C GLU A 175 14.11 1.42 -9.46
N GLN A 176 13.26 2.39 -9.14
CA GLN A 176 12.74 3.32 -10.15
C GLN A 176 13.85 4.17 -10.77
N ARG A 177 14.81 4.65 -9.95
CA ARG A 177 15.98 5.38 -10.46
C ARG A 177 16.85 4.49 -11.35
N GLU A 178 17.10 3.25 -10.95
CA GLU A 178 17.85 2.29 -11.75
C GLU A 178 17.17 2.04 -13.10
N LYS A 179 15.85 1.78 -13.09
CA LYS A 179 15.06 1.64 -14.33
C LYS A 179 15.10 2.89 -15.20
N ALA A 180 15.03 4.08 -14.58
CA ALA A 180 15.09 5.34 -15.31
C ALA A 180 16.48 5.62 -15.92
N GLN A 181 17.57 5.05 -15.39
CA GLN A 181 18.91 5.15 -15.96
C GLN A 181 19.07 4.28 -17.20
N ARG A 182 18.28 3.22 -17.35
CA ARG A 182 18.28 2.36 -18.53
C ARG A 182 17.13 2.72 -19.45
N LEU A 183 17.41 3.63 -20.40
CA LEU A 183 16.42 4.00 -21.41
C LEU A 183 16.29 2.87 -22.44
N VAL A 184 15.08 2.40 -22.62
CA VAL A 184 14.73 1.40 -23.63
C VAL A 184 13.72 2.00 -24.61
N SER A 185 13.75 1.53 -25.86
CA SER A 185 12.76 1.95 -26.84
C SER A 185 11.34 1.54 -26.38
N PRO A 186 10.35 2.45 -26.41
CA PRO A 186 8.97 2.12 -26.09
C PRO A 186 8.25 1.37 -27.22
N ILE A 187 8.81 1.39 -28.43
CA ILE A 187 8.20 0.82 -29.65
C ILE A 187 9.28 0.15 -30.51
N ASP A 188 8.87 -0.81 -31.30
CA ASP A 188 9.71 -1.36 -32.36
C ASP A 188 9.77 -0.37 -33.53
N GLY A 189 10.96 -0.12 -34.06
CA GLY A 189 11.13 0.86 -35.13
C GLY A 189 12.56 1.14 -35.48
N THR A 190 12.74 2.01 -36.46
CA THR A 190 14.06 2.43 -36.97
C THR A 190 14.53 3.70 -36.29
N VAL A 191 15.78 3.70 -35.80
CA VAL A 191 16.40 4.87 -35.16
C VAL A 191 16.70 5.93 -36.21
N GLN A 192 16.15 7.12 -36.00
CA GLN A 192 16.48 8.32 -36.76
C GLN A 192 17.02 9.41 -35.83
N GLN A 193 17.83 10.32 -36.39
CA GLN A 193 18.36 11.50 -35.68
C GLN A 193 19.00 11.16 -34.32
N LEU A 194 20.02 10.31 -34.33
CA LEU A 194 20.81 10.04 -33.12
C LEU A 194 21.59 11.33 -32.75
N ALA A 195 21.25 11.94 -31.61
CA ALA A 195 21.86 13.18 -31.13
C ALA A 195 23.10 12.93 -30.25
N VAL A 196 23.30 11.72 -29.76
CA VAL A 196 24.41 11.35 -28.86
C VAL A 196 25.32 10.36 -29.57
N HIS A 197 26.58 10.74 -29.77
CA HIS A 197 27.55 9.96 -30.55
C HIS A 197 28.69 9.40 -29.72
N THR A 198 28.85 9.87 -28.47
CA THR A 198 30.03 9.56 -27.64
C THR A 198 29.62 8.74 -26.43
N VAL A 199 30.24 7.60 -26.25
CA VAL A 199 30.09 6.78 -25.00
C VAL A 199 30.78 7.55 -23.87
N GLY A 200 30.07 7.66 -22.72
CA GLY A 200 30.55 8.44 -21.57
C GLY A 200 30.23 9.96 -21.66
N GLY A 201 29.53 10.41 -22.68
CA GLY A 201 29.04 11.77 -22.76
C GLY A 201 28.00 12.11 -21.67
N VAL A 202 27.98 13.37 -21.23
CA VAL A 202 26.98 13.87 -20.27
C VAL A 202 25.76 14.36 -21.04
N VAL A 203 24.59 13.90 -20.62
CA VAL A 203 23.29 14.32 -21.16
C VAL A 203 22.50 15.08 -20.09
N SER A 204 21.80 16.12 -20.52
CA SER A 204 20.96 16.92 -19.63
C SER A 204 19.54 16.30 -19.51
N SER A 205 18.84 16.60 -18.41
CA SER A 205 17.44 16.22 -18.29
C SER A 205 16.60 16.81 -19.41
N ALA A 206 15.66 16.05 -19.95
CA ALA A 206 14.80 16.40 -21.08
C ALA A 206 15.51 16.61 -22.43
N GLN A 207 16.80 16.29 -22.55
CA GLN A 207 17.51 16.33 -23.82
C GLN A 207 17.06 15.16 -24.72
N PRO A 208 16.60 15.41 -25.95
CA PRO A 208 16.30 14.33 -26.90
C PRO A 208 17.58 13.59 -27.29
N LEU A 209 17.60 12.28 -27.14
CA LEU A 209 18.76 11.43 -27.41
C LEU A 209 18.71 10.84 -28.82
N MET A 210 17.53 10.40 -29.25
CA MET A 210 17.24 9.82 -30.55
C MET A 210 15.75 9.91 -30.85
N ALA A 211 15.40 9.87 -32.13
CA ALA A 211 14.05 9.68 -32.58
C ALA A 211 13.90 8.25 -33.11
N ILE A 212 12.83 7.56 -32.72
CA ILE A 212 12.49 6.22 -33.20
C ILE A 212 11.20 6.34 -34.01
N VAL A 213 11.28 5.94 -35.26
CA VAL A 213 10.15 5.92 -36.17
C VAL A 213 9.59 4.48 -36.13
N PRO A 214 8.33 4.29 -35.76
CA PRO A 214 7.72 2.97 -35.75
C PRO A 214 7.69 2.37 -37.15
N ASP A 215 7.88 1.05 -37.22
CA ASP A 215 7.79 0.30 -38.47
C ASP A 215 6.32 -0.03 -38.84
N ASP A 216 5.36 0.79 -38.39
CA ASP A 216 3.94 0.61 -38.66
C ASP A 216 3.66 0.71 -40.17
N ASP A 217 3.04 -0.32 -40.72
CA ASP A 217 2.69 -0.44 -42.13
C ASP A 217 1.58 0.51 -42.62
N VAL A 218 1.04 1.36 -41.73
CA VAL A 218 -0.09 2.25 -42.07
C VAL A 218 0.42 3.67 -42.32
N LEU A 219 0.59 3.99 -43.61
CA LEU A 219 0.90 5.36 -44.02
C LEU A 219 -0.39 6.17 -44.08
N GLU A 220 -0.35 7.35 -43.46
CA GLU A 220 -1.39 8.38 -43.60
C GLU A 220 -0.88 9.54 -44.45
N VAL A 221 -1.79 10.09 -45.27
CA VAL A 221 -1.50 11.27 -46.05
C VAL A 221 -2.14 12.48 -45.37
N GLU A 222 -1.34 13.45 -44.99
CA GLU A 222 -1.80 14.75 -44.55
C GLU A 222 -1.87 15.69 -45.74
N ALA A 223 -3.04 16.24 -46.01
CA ALA A 223 -3.26 17.17 -47.09
C ALA A 223 -4.00 18.43 -46.60
N ARG A 224 -3.97 19.48 -47.42
CA ARG A 224 -4.59 20.77 -47.12
C ARG A 224 -5.78 20.96 -48.05
N LEU A 225 -6.98 21.06 -47.50
CA LEU A 225 -8.19 21.32 -48.24
C LEU A 225 -8.50 22.82 -48.25
N LEU A 226 -8.80 23.37 -49.42
CA LEU A 226 -9.15 24.78 -49.54
C LEU A 226 -10.49 25.07 -48.85
N ASN A 227 -10.61 26.29 -48.28
CA ASN A 227 -11.86 26.73 -47.64
C ASN A 227 -13.06 26.73 -48.60
N SER A 228 -12.84 26.94 -49.89
CA SER A 228 -13.91 26.87 -50.93
C SER A 228 -14.56 25.48 -51.03
N ASP A 229 -13.83 24.42 -50.70
CA ASP A 229 -14.23 23.05 -51.00
C ASP A 229 -14.67 22.26 -49.75
N VAL A 230 -14.45 22.83 -48.54
CA VAL A 230 -14.74 22.16 -47.25
C VAL A 230 -16.23 21.78 -47.10
N GLY A 231 -17.12 22.56 -47.67
CA GLY A 231 -18.58 22.30 -47.59
C GLY A 231 -19.04 21.04 -48.31
N PHE A 232 -18.21 20.52 -49.25
CA PHE A 232 -18.52 19.33 -50.05
C PHE A 232 -17.81 18.08 -49.59
N VAL A 233 -16.93 18.17 -48.61
CA VAL A 233 -16.07 17.09 -48.15
C VAL A 233 -16.52 16.56 -46.80
N LYS A 234 -16.63 15.23 -46.68
CA LYS A 234 -17.05 14.54 -45.45
C LYS A 234 -16.13 13.34 -45.21
N ALA A 235 -15.86 13.06 -43.94
CA ALA A 235 -15.17 11.83 -43.54
C ALA A 235 -15.88 10.58 -44.12
N GLY A 236 -15.08 9.59 -44.55
CA GLY A 236 -15.55 8.37 -45.21
C GLY A 236 -15.63 8.44 -46.74
N GLN A 237 -15.40 9.59 -47.37
CA GLN A 237 -15.35 9.72 -48.80
C GLN A 237 -14.12 9.02 -49.39
N ARG A 238 -14.27 8.44 -50.58
CA ARG A 238 -13.17 7.84 -51.35
C ARG A 238 -12.28 8.91 -51.92
N VAL A 239 -10.98 8.68 -51.82
CA VAL A 239 -9.93 9.61 -52.24
C VAL A 239 -8.96 8.91 -53.15
N GLU A 240 -8.50 9.61 -54.17
CA GLU A 240 -7.39 9.17 -55.03
C GLU A 240 -6.18 10.01 -54.69
N VAL A 241 -5.08 9.35 -54.28
CA VAL A 241 -3.81 10.00 -53.96
C VAL A 241 -2.85 9.79 -55.09
N LYS A 242 -2.32 10.92 -55.61
CA LYS A 242 -1.30 10.98 -56.62
C LYS A 242 0.02 11.28 -55.96
N LEU A 243 1.05 10.50 -56.24
CA LEU A 243 2.39 10.72 -55.78
C LEU A 243 3.15 11.59 -56.79
N ASP A 244 3.69 12.71 -56.31
CA ASP A 244 4.44 13.61 -57.21
C ASP A 244 5.74 12.97 -57.74
N ALA A 245 6.30 12.00 -56.97
CA ALA A 245 7.50 11.26 -57.37
C ALA A 245 7.23 10.25 -58.54
N PHE A 246 5.94 9.87 -58.75
CA PHE A 246 5.57 8.88 -59.77
C PHE A 246 4.43 9.42 -60.66
N PRO A 247 4.66 9.73 -61.94
CA PRO A 247 3.61 10.23 -62.83
C PRO A 247 2.39 9.33 -62.85
N PHE A 248 1.25 9.83 -62.43
CA PHE A 248 -0.01 9.08 -62.32
C PHE A 248 -0.53 8.54 -63.65
N THR A 249 -0.14 9.17 -64.75
CA THR A 249 -0.48 8.70 -66.11
C THR A 249 0.17 7.37 -66.46
N LYS A 250 1.29 7.01 -65.82
CA LYS A 250 2.00 5.76 -66.04
C LYS A 250 1.79 4.75 -64.92
N TYR A 251 1.70 5.22 -63.68
CA TYR A 251 1.70 4.35 -62.49
C TYR A 251 0.38 4.37 -61.72
N GLY A 252 -0.61 5.16 -62.18
CA GLY A 252 -1.94 5.22 -61.57
C GLY A 252 -2.00 6.05 -60.31
N THR A 253 -3.12 5.88 -59.61
CA THR A 253 -3.43 6.57 -58.32
C THR A 253 -3.55 5.55 -57.17
N LEU A 254 -3.28 6.00 -55.99
CA LEU A 254 -3.46 5.17 -54.77
C LEU A 254 -4.86 5.41 -54.17
N PRO A 255 -5.66 4.37 -54.03
CA PRO A 255 -6.95 4.53 -53.37
C PRO A 255 -6.78 4.74 -51.86
N GLY A 256 -7.61 5.62 -51.32
CA GLY A 256 -7.64 5.93 -49.91
C GLY A 256 -9.04 6.34 -49.45
N VAL A 257 -9.19 6.47 -48.16
CA VAL A 257 -10.42 6.92 -47.53
C VAL A 257 -10.11 8.13 -46.64
N LEU A 258 -10.91 9.18 -46.77
CA LEU A 258 -10.82 10.36 -45.93
C LEU A 258 -11.19 10.01 -44.50
N GLN A 259 -10.22 10.03 -43.60
CA GLN A 259 -10.39 9.64 -42.20
C GLN A 259 -10.97 10.80 -41.38
N SER A 260 -10.44 11.99 -41.54
CA SER A 260 -10.91 13.17 -40.82
C SER A 260 -10.64 14.46 -41.59
N VAL A 261 -11.50 15.44 -41.34
CA VAL A 261 -11.33 16.84 -41.72
C VAL A 261 -11.22 17.64 -40.44
N SER A 262 -10.24 18.51 -40.33
CA SER A 262 -10.11 19.38 -39.17
C SER A 262 -11.34 20.26 -39.00
N ALA A 263 -11.77 20.43 -37.76
CA ALA A 263 -12.91 21.33 -37.44
C ALA A 263 -12.52 22.82 -37.52
N ASP A 264 -11.20 23.11 -37.52
CA ASP A 264 -10.70 24.47 -37.56
C ASP A 264 -9.72 24.67 -38.74
N SER A 265 -9.70 25.88 -39.29
CA SER A 265 -8.83 26.25 -40.41
C SER A 265 -7.49 26.79 -39.92
N VAL A 266 -6.45 26.50 -40.68
CA VAL A 266 -5.11 27.02 -40.44
C VAL A 266 -4.75 27.97 -41.58
N GLN A 267 -4.08 29.08 -41.26
CA GLN A 267 -3.59 30.01 -42.26
C GLN A 267 -2.33 29.46 -42.93
N ASP A 268 -2.41 29.24 -44.22
CA ASP A 268 -1.25 28.91 -45.05
C ASP A 268 -0.75 30.16 -45.82
N GLU A 269 0.54 30.38 -45.89
CA GLU A 269 1.11 31.55 -46.51
C GLU A 269 0.80 31.66 -48.02
N LYS A 270 0.59 30.54 -48.70
CA LYS A 270 0.39 30.48 -50.14
C LYS A 270 -1.06 30.23 -50.54
N LEU A 271 -1.78 29.44 -49.76
CA LEU A 271 -3.11 28.98 -50.09
C LEU A 271 -4.25 29.68 -49.31
N GLY A 272 -3.88 30.58 -48.35
CA GLY A 272 -4.82 31.25 -47.49
C GLY A 272 -5.38 30.33 -46.39
N LEU A 273 -6.69 30.39 -46.12
CA LEU A 273 -7.31 29.53 -45.13
C LEU A 273 -7.50 28.10 -45.69
N VAL A 274 -6.89 27.13 -45.03
CA VAL A 274 -6.95 25.71 -45.38
C VAL A 274 -7.36 24.85 -44.20
N TYR A 275 -8.04 23.76 -44.47
CA TYR A 275 -8.40 22.76 -43.48
C TYR A 275 -7.47 21.54 -43.63
N PRO A 276 -6.70 21.19 -42.57
CA PRO A 276 -5.95 19.96 -42.57
C PRO A 276 -6.87 18.75 -42.67
N ILE A 277 -6.55 17.82 -43.56
CA ILE A 277 -7.27 16.56 -43.72
C ILE A 277 -6.30 15.38 -43.60
N ARG A 278 -6.81 14.24 -43.08
CA ARG A 278 -6.08 12.99 -43.00
C ARG A 278 -6.74 11.94 -43.85
N VAL A 279 -5.98 11.31 -44.69
CA VAL A 279 -6.40 10.25 -45.59
C VAL A 279 -5.63 8.99 -45.28
N LYS A 280 -6.38 7.93 -45.01
CA LYS A 280 -5.84 6.59 -44.81
C LYS A 280 -5.70 5.89 -46.17
N LEU A 281 -4.50 5.47 -46.51
CA LEU A 281 -4.25 4.70 -47.74
C LEU A 281 -4.74 3.25 -47.56
N GLU A 282 -5.34 2.69 -48.59
CA GLU A 282 -5.74 1.28 -48.64
C GLU A 282 -4.55 0.36 -48.96
N ARG A 283 -3.50 0.90 -49.55
CA ARG A 283 -2.27 0.19 -49.89
C ARG A 283 -1.06 1.06 -49.59
N ASN A 284 -0.03 0.45 -49.03
CA ASN A 284 1.26 1.10 -48.75
C ASN A 284 2.34 0.83 -49.83
N LYS A 285 1.93 0.21 -50.95
CA LYS A 285 2.80 -0.13 -52.09
C LYS A 285 2.26 0.47 -53.39
N ALA A 286 3.13 1.12 -54.14
CA ALA A 286 2.85 1.54 -55.50
C ALA A 286 3.44 0.51 -56.47
N ASP A 287 2.73 0.19 -57.56
CA ASP A 287 3.25 -0.69 -58.62
C ASP A 287 3.99 0.18 -59.65
N VAL A 288 5.28 0.02 -59.74
CA VAL A 288 6.13 0.76 -60.66
C VAL A 288 6.85 -0.22 -61.59
N ASP A 289 6.47 -0.21 -62.85
CA ASP A 289 7.00 -1.12 -63.92
C ASP A 289 6.92 -2.62 -63.52
N GLY A 290 5.83 -3.04 -62.81
CA GLY A 290 5.63 -4.40 -62.41
C GLY A 290 6.36 -4.81 -61.12
N GLN A 291 6.98 -3.89 -60.42
CA GLN A 291 7.61 -4.10 -59.10
C GLN A 291 6.89 -3.32 -58.02
N PRO A 292 6.47 -3.96 -56.90
CA PRO A 292 5.86 -3.26 -55.79
C PRO A 292 6.91 -2.48 -55.01
N ILE A 293 6.85 -1.16 -55.09
CA ILE A 293 7.71 -0.25 -54.31
C ILE A 293 6.98 0.16 -53.04
N THR A 294 7.60 -0.03 -51.87
CA THR A 294 7.09 0.46 -50.60
C THR A 294 7.20 1.97 -50.51
N LEU A 295 6.11 2.62 -50.14
CA LEU A 295 6.10 4.08 -49.98
C LEU A 295 6.89 4.49 -48.74
N ALA A 296 7.65 5.57 -48.86
CA ALA A 296 8.40 6.13 -47.75
C ALA A 296 7.67 7.35 -47.16
N PRO A 297 7.68 7.57 -45.84
CA PRO A 297 7.20 8.80 -45.24
C PRO A 297 7.92 10.03 -45.80
N GLY A 298 7.20 11.15 -45.94
CA GLY A 298 7.77 12.42 -46.44
C GLY A 298 7.69 12.62 -47.97
N MET A 299 7.04 11.71 -48.70
CA MET A 299 6.76 11.92 -50.14
C MET A 299 5.70 13.01 -50.31
N ALA A 300 5.92 13.91 -51.32
CA ALA A 300 4.93 14.89 -51.72
C ALA A 300 3.79 14.22 -52.49
N THR A 301 2.56 14.61 -52.16
CA THR A 301 1.34 13.98 -52.71
C THR A 301 0.27 15.02 -53.03
N THR A 302 -0.49 14.74 -54.07
CA THR A 302 -1.73 15.48 -54.40
C THR A 302 -2.93 14.60 -54.17
N VAL A 303 -3.93 15.11 -53.44
CA VAL A 303 -5.11 14.39 -53.02
C VAL A 303 -6.33 14.87 -53.78
N GLU A 304 -7.04 13.92 -54.45
CA GLU A 304 -8.30 14.19 -55.14
C GLU A 304 -9.46 13.49 -54.43
N ILE A 305 -10.43 14.26 -53.95
CA ILE A 305 -11.57 13.74 -53.17
C ILE A 305 -12.80 13.63 -54.10
N LYS A 306 -13.41 12.46 -54.13
CA LYS A 306 -14.63 12.27 -54.92
C LYS A 306 -15.85 12.80 -54.16
N THR A 307 -16.28 14.03 -54.50
CA THR A 307 -17.38 14.71 -53.82
C THR A 307 -18.77 14.34 -54.35
N GLY A 308 -18.85 13.75 -55.55
CA GLY A 308 -20.11 13.33 -56.12
C GLY A 308 -20.02 12.94 -57.59
N SER A 309 -21.07 12.38 -58.14
CA SER A 309 -21.24 12.07 -59.58
C SER A 309 -22.46 12.85 -60.10
N ARG A 310 -22.29 13.51 -61.24
CA ARG A 310 -23.39 14.16 -61.95
C ARG A 310 -23.63 13.50 -63.31
N ARG A 311 -24.89 13.48 -63.74
CA ARG A 311 -25.22 12.94 -65.05
C ARG A 311 -24.71 13.88 -66.13
N LEU A 312 -24.09 13.40 -67.22
CA LEU A 312 -23.56 14.20 -68.33
C LEU A 312 -24.59 15.19 -68.89
N ILE A 313 -25.87 14.80 -68.93
CA ILE A 313 -26.97 15.66 -69.42
C ILE A 313 -27.19 16.90 -68.52
N GLU A 314 -26.95 16.80 -67.23
CA GLU A 314 -27.07 17.93 -66.30
C GLU A 314 -25.95 18.95 -66.52
N PHE A 315 -24.78 18.53 -66.98
CA PHE A 315 -23.65 19.39 -67.28
C PHE A 315 -23.95 20.30 -68.51
N VAL A 316 -24.65 19.74 -69.55
CA VAL A 316 -25.00 20.46 -70.76
C VAL A 316 -26.21 21.38 -70.51
N LEU A 317 -27.16 20.99 -69.66
CA LEU A 317 -28.40 21.75 -69.38
C LEU A 317 -28.21 22.79 -68.26
N SER A 318 -27.22 22.67 -67.40
CA SER A 318 -27.03 23.57 -66.23
C SER A 318 -26.83 25.06 -66.58
N PRO A 319 -26.13 25.48 -67.69
CA PRO A 319 -26.07 26.86 -68.10
C PRO A 319 -27.43 27.42 -68.52
N VAL A 320 -28.25 26.64 -69.20
CA VAL A 320 -29.58 27.05 -69.67
C VAL A 320 -30.58 27.18 -68.50
N MET A 321 -30.46 26.30 -67.50
CA MET A 321 -31.33 26.36 -66.30
C MET A 321 -30.94 27.52 -65.34
N ARG A 322 -29.67 27.91 -65.28
CA ARG A 322 -29.24 29.09 -64.51
C ARG A 322 -29.76 30.39 -65.12
N LEU A 323 -29.65 30.54 -66.47
CA LEU A 323 -30.24 31.69 -67.18
C LEU A 323 -31.74 31.83 -66.96
N HIS A 324 -32.46 30.73 -66.85
CA HIS A 324 -33.90 30.74 -66.58
C HIS A 324 -34.25 31.13 -65.14
N GLN A 325 -33.43 30.72 -64.13
CA GLN A 325 -33.63 31.05 -62.71
C GLN A 325 -33.21 32.48 -62.38
N GLU A 326 -32.19 33.05 -63.07
CA GLU A 326 -31.76 34.42 -62.88
C GLU A 326 -32.70 35.41 -63.58
N SER A 327 -33.30 35.06 -64.71
CA SER A 327 -34.25 35.94 -65.41
C SER A 327 -35.64 36.04 -64.72
N MET A 328 -35.96 35.14 -63.79
CA MET A 328 -37.18 35.18 -62.98
C MET A 328 -37.00 35.78 -61.58
N ARG A 329 -35.81 36.29 -61.25
CA ARG A 329 -35.54 37.03 -60.02
C ARG A 329 -35.10 38.43 -60.36
N GLU A 330 -36.05 39.23 -60.82
CA GLU A 330 -35.90 40.65 -60.64
C GLU A 330 -36.31 41.02 -59.22
N ARG A 331 -35.29 41.14 -58.43
CA ARG A 331 -35.09 42.20 -57.43
C ARG A 331 -33.73 42.00 -56.80
#